data_e4c5880cfb6489d8abf5437ef84373c8
#
_entry.id   e4c5880cfb6489d8abf5437ef84373c8
#
_cell.length_a   1.000
_cell.length_b   1.000
_cell.length_c   1.000
_cell.angle_alpha   90.00
_cell.angle_beta   90.00
_cell.angle_gamma   90.00
#
_symmetry.space_group_name_H-M   'P 1'
#
loop_
_entity.id
_entity.type
_entity.pdbx_description
1 polymer ?
#
loop_
_entity_poly.entity_id
_entity_poly.type
_entity_poly.pdbx_seq_one_letter_code
_entity_poly.pdbx_strand_id
1 'polypeptide(L)'
;MVLIERSGKYLKASSPGQTHPSPQRTPVLFQAGTSKMGRAFGSKHAEAIYVGGLVPSQTAGSIAQIREDAAAQGRDPQSLKFFVGITPILGRTIEEAQAKYERARENADEVGGLAQFSGYIGIDLSRFPLDEVFELKDAPGDAATHTFLENFNKATGNSDSWTPRRLGEVMTLGGFHPAPVGTPEMVADVFEQ
;
A
#
# COMPACT_ATOMS: atom_id res chain seq x y z
N MET A 1 4.10 -40.38 4.76
CA MET A 1 3.77 -39.27 5.70
C MET A 1 5.07 -38.89 6.38
N VAL A 2 5.46 -37.62 6.33
CA VAL A 2 6.71 -37.13 6.93
C VAL A 2 6.36 -36.40 8.23
N LEU A 3 7.02 -36.80 9.32
CA LEU A 3 6.89 -36.08 10.58
C LEU A 3 7.67 -34.77 10.50
N ILE A 4 7.00 -33.65 10.79
CA ILE A 4 7.61 -32.35 10.84
C ILE A 4 7.86 -32.01 12.31
N GLU A 5 9.13 -31.93 12.67
CA GLU A 5 9.54 -31.50 14.01
C GLU A 5 10.24 -30.15 13.94
N ARG A 6 9.74 -29.19 14.68
CA ARG A 6 10.35 -27.88 14.83
C ARG A 6 10.39 -27.48 16.30
N SER A 7 11.56 -27.09 16.75
CA SER A 7 11.75 -26.53 18.09
C SER A 7 12.48 -25.20 17.96
N GLY A 8 11.76 -24.10 18.19
CA GLY A 8 12.28 -22.76 18.22
C GLY A 8 12.32 -22.18 19.64
N LYS A 9 12.80 -20.96 19.76
CA LYS A 9 12.87 -20.24 21.05
C LYS A 9 11.49 -20.07 21.70
N TYR A 10 10.45 -19.82 20.91
CA TYR A 10 9.12 -19.47 21.40
C TYR A 10 8.06 -20.53 21.07
N LEU A 11 8.25 -21.28 20.00
CA LEU A 11 7.25 -22.21 19.49
C LEU A 11 7.88 -23.59 19.25
N LYS A 12 7.12 -24.62 19.59
CA LYS A 12 7.43 -26.02 19.28
C LYS A 12 6.26 -26.62 18.52
N ALA A 13 6.54 -27.40 17.48
CA ALA A 13 5.54 -28.13 16.75
C ALA A 13 6.09 -29.51 16.42
N SER A 14 5.27 -30.56 16.61
CA SER A 14 5.53 -31.91 16.15
C SER A 14 4.24 -32.45 15.59
N SER A 15 4.16 -32.60 14.26
CA SER A 15 2.96 -33.08 13.58
C SER A 15 3.33 -33.71 12.23
N PRO A 16 2.60 -34.75 11.80
CA PRO A 16 2.70 -35.20 10.42
C PRO A 16 2.14 -34.16 9.46
N GLY A 17 2.82 -33.91 8.35
CA GLY A 17 2.30 -33.09 7.27
C GLY A 17 1.02 -33.73 6.70
N GLN A 18 -0.09 -33.00 6.72
CA GLN A 18 -1.40 -33.51 6.30
C GLN A 18 -1.64 -33.37 4.79
N THR A 19 -0.85 -32.53 4.12
CA THR A 19 -0.99 -32.30 2.68
C THR A 19 0.10 -33.01 1.89
N HIS A 20 -0.23 -33.45 0.68
CA HIS A 20 0.78 -33.91 -0.26
C HIS A 20 1.63 -32.72 -0.75
N PRO A 21 2.95 -32.91 -0.93
CA PRO A 21 3.79 -31.91 -1.54
C PRO A 21 3.28 -31.58 -2.94
N SER A 22 3.18 -30.30 -3.27
CA SER A 22 2.93 -29.89 -4.66
C SER A 22 4.16 -30.21 -5.53
N PRO A 23 4.01 -30.33 -6.86
CA PRO A 23 5.16 -30.47 -7.77
C PRO A 23 6.19 -29.34 -7.61
N GLN A 24 5.71 -28.14 -7.30
CA GLN A 24 6.52 -26.94 -7.07
C GLN A 24 7.22 -26.95 -5.71
N ARG A 25 6.75 -27.72 -4.74
CA ARG A 25 7.23 -27.81 -3.35
C ARG A 25 6.89 -26.60 -2.50
N THR A 26 7.52 -25.45 -2.77
CA THR A 26 7.27 -24.19 -2.06
C THR A 26 6.36 -23.32 -2.92
N PRO A 27 5.28 -22.73 -2.38
CA PRO A 27 4.48 -21.77 -3.10
C PRO A 27 5.30 -20.49 -3.39
N VAL A 28 4.88 -19.72 -4.38
CA VAL A 28 5.45 -18.38 -4.61
C VAL A 28 5.18 -17.51 -3.38
N LEU A 29 6.23 -16.89 -2.87
CA LEU A 29 6.16 -16.12 -1.63
C LEU A 29 5.96 -14.63 -1.93
N PHE A 30 4.78 -14.13 -1.60
CA PHE A 30 4.45 -12.72 -1.65
C PHE A 30 4.56 -12.09 -0.27
N GLN A 31 5.07 -10.86 -0.21
CA GLN A 31 5.14 -10.05 0.98
C GLN A 31 4.39 -8.73 0.76
N ALA A 32 3.54 -8.37 1.72
CA ALA A 32 2.97 -7.03 1.83
C ALA A 32 3.51 -6.39 3.12
N GLY A 33 4.03 -5.18 3.02
CA GLY A 33 4.56 -4.45 4.17
C GLY A 33 5.98 -3.95 3.94
N THR A 34 6.11 -2.63 3.98
CA THR A 34 7.34 -1.88 3.68
C THR A 34 7.97 -1.25 4.93
N SER A 35 7.51 -1.61 6.14
CA SER A 35 8.19 -1.25 7.38
C SER A 35 9.63 -1.78 7.39
N LYS A 36 10.50 -1.22 8.21
CA LYS A 36 11.90 -1.68 8.32
C LYS A 36 12.00 -3.20 8.50
N MET A 37 11.17 -3.78 9.37
CA MET A 37 11.14 -5.22 9.62
C MET A 37 10.54 -6.00 8.44
N GLY A 38 9.46 -5.47 7.83
CA GLY A 38 8.82 -6.07 6.66
C GLY A 38 9.76 -6.09 5.45
N ARG A 39 10.52 -5.02 5.20
CA ARG A 39 11.55 -4.97 4.16
C ARG A 39 12.66 -5.98 4.41
N ALA A 40 13.19 -6.03 5.62
CA ALA A 40 14.25 -6.98 5.97
C ALA A 40 13.79 -8.45 5.82
N PHE A 41 12.53 -8.74 6.13
CA PHE A 41 11.94 -10.06 5.91
C PHE A 41 11.71 -10.32 4.41
N GLY A 42 11.08 -9.38 3.71
CA GLY A 42 10.75 -9.50 2.29
C GLY A 42 11.99 -9.63 1.41
N SER A 43 13.00 -8.79 1.63
CA SER A 43 14.27 -8.86 0.89
C SER A 43 14.98 -10.22 1.04
N LYS A 44 14.77 -10.90 2.18
CA LYS A 44 15.36 -12.21 2.45
C LYS A 44 14.56 -13.37 1.87
N HIS A 45 13.23 -13.32 1.94
CA HIS A 45 12.38 -14.49 1.74
C HIS A 45 11.39 -14.39 0.58
N ALA A 46 10.94 -13.17 0.22
CA ALA A 46 9.91 -13.01 -0.78
C ALA A 46 10.44 -13.16 -2.21
N GLU A 47 9.60 -13.60 -3.12
CA GLU A 47 9.81 -13.59 -4.57
C GLU A 47 9.12 -12.35 -5.19
N ALA A 48 8.05 -11.90 -4.55
CA ALA A 48 7.31 -10.72 -4.95
C ALA A 48 6.92 -9.87 -3.73
N ILE A 49 6.94 -8.55 -3.90
CA ILE A 49 6.65 -7.60 -2.83
C ILE A 49 5.63 -6.58 -3.34
N TYR A 50 4.54 -6.41 -2.58
CA TYR A 50 3.64 -5.28 -2.77
C TYR A 50 4.25 -4.04 -2.14
N VAL A 51 4.44 -3.01 -2.93
CA VAL A 51 4.92 -1.70 -2.49
C VAL A 51 3.83 -0.66 -2.67
N GLY A 52 3.65 0.18 -1.67
CA GLY A 52 2.76 1.33 -1.73
C GLY A 52 3.50 2.59 -2.17
N GLY A 53 2.77 3.49 -2.79
CA GLY A 53 3.26 4.81 -3.17
C GLY A 53 2.22 5.50 -4.05
N LEU A 54 2.03 6.80 -3.87
CA LEU A 54 1.08 7.60 -4.64
C LEU A 54 1.69 8.15 -5.93
N VAL A 55 3.03 8.19 -5.98
CA VAL A 55 3.78 8.66 -7.14
C VAL A 55 4.96 7.73 -7.42
N PRO A 56 5.37 7.58 -8.70
CA PRO A 56 6.45 6.68 -9.11
C PRO A 56 7.77 6.90 -8.38
N SER A 57 8.15 8.14 -8.09
CA SER A 57 9.39 8.46 -7.38
C SER A 57 9.48 7.90 -5.97
N GLN A 58 8.36 7.83 -5.24
CA GLN A 58 8.31 7.20 -3.91
C GLN A 58 8.48 5.69 -4.01
N THR A 59 7.81 5.08 -4.97
CA THR A 59 7.88 3.64 -5.23
C THR A 59 9.29 3.25 -5.66
N ALA A 60 9.92 4.00 -6.55
CA ALA A 60 11.29 3.77 -7.01
C ALA A 60 12.30 3.77 -5.86
N GLY A 61 12.21 4.74 -4.95
CA GLY A 61 13.06 4.80 -3.76
C GLY A 61 12.91 3.58 -2.85
N SER A 62 11.68 3.15 -2.63
CA SER A 62 11.39 1.94 -1.83
C SER A 62 11.93 0.67 -2.49
N ILE A 63 11.77 0.54 -3.80
CA ILE A 63 12.28 -0.61 -4.58
C ILE A 63 13.81 -0.66 -4.54
N ALA A 64 14.48 0.48 -4.73
CA ALA A 64 15.92 0.56 -4.66
C ALA A 64 16.45 0.08 -3.31
N GLN A 65 15.88 0.56 -2.22
CA GLN A 65 16.27 0.14 -0.86
C GLN A 65 16.06 -1.35 -0.61
N ILE A 66 14.93 -1.91 -1.07
CA ILE A 66 14.65 -3.36 -0.90
C ILE A 66 15.66 -4.20 -1.71
N ARG A 67 16.05 -3.74 -2.89
CA ARG A 67 17.07 -4.40 -3.71
C ARG A 67 18.45 -4.35 -3.07
N GLU A 68 18.81 -3.24 -2.46
CA GLU A 68 20.04 -3.10 -1.67
C GLU A 68 20.04 -4.06 -0.46
N ASP A 69 18.92 -4.12 0.27
CA ASP A 69 18.76 -5.04 1.40
C ASP A 69 18.89 -6.50 0.96
N ALA A 70 18.39 -6.86 -0.23
CA ALA A 70 18.51 -8.21 -0.80
C ALA A 70 19.96 -8.53 -1.18
N ALA A 71 20.65 -7.59 -1.84
CA ALA A 71 22.07 -7.73 -2.19
C ALA A 71 22.94 -7.91 -0.95
N ALA A 72 22.70 -7.14 0.10
CA ALA A 72 23.41 -7.26 1.38
C ALA A 72 23.23 -8.64 2.05
N GLN A 73 22.18 -9.37 1.69
CA GLN A 73 21.91 -10.74 2.15
C GLN A 73 22.40 -11.82 1.16
N GLY A 74 23.17 -11.43 0.13
CA GLY A 74 23.74 -12.35 -0.87
C GLY A 74 22.73 -12.84 -1.89
N ARG A 75 21.60 -12.15 -2.06
CA ARG A 75 20.55 -12.50 -2.98
C ARG A 75 20.60 -11.61 -4.23
N ASP A 76 20.29 -12.16 -5.41
CA ASP A 76 20.18 -11.36 -6.62
C ASP A 76 19.04 -10.32 -6.49
N PRO A 77 19.35 -9.02 -6.53
CA PRO A 77 18.34 -7.97 -6.41
C PRO A 77 17.29 -7.98 -7.54
N GLN A 78 17.67 -8.48 -8.71
CA GLN A 78 16.78 -8.54 -9.88
C GLN A 78 15.81 -9.72 -9.82
N SER A 79 16.03 -10.70 -8.92
CA SER A 79 15.12 -11.82 -8.71
C SER A 79 13.79 -11.37 -8.07
N LEU A 80 13.78 -10.21 -7.38
CA LEU A 80 12.61 -9.66 -6.73
C LEU A 80 11.67 -8.98 -7.73
N LYS A 81 10.39 -9.35 -7.68
CA LYS A 81 9.32 -8.69 -8.44
C LYS A 81 8.55 -7.73 -7.53
N PHE A 82 8.14 -6.59 -8.08
CA PHE A 82 7.39 -5.58 -7.33
C PHE A 82 6.04 -5.35 -7.97
N PHE A 83 5.04 -5.18 -7.13
CA PHE A 83 3.67 -4.92 -7.52
C PHE A 83 3.18 -3.64 -6.84
N VAL A 84 2.63 -2.74 -7.62
CA VAL A 84 2.02 -1.49 -7.14
C VAL A 84 0.55 -1.51 -7.52
N GLY A 85 -0.31 -1.19 -6.56
CA GLY A 85 -1.72 -0.96 -6.85
C GLY A 85 -1.90 0.34 -7.62
N ILE A 86 -2.80 0.35 -8.60
CA ILE A 86 -3.17 1.54 -9.35
C ILE A 86 -4.67 1.50 -9.64
N THR A 87 -5.33 2.66 -9.59
CA THR A 87 -6.77 2.80 -9.85
C THR A 87 -6.99 3.82 -10.96
N PRO A 88 -6.80 3.43 -12.23
CA PRO A 88 -6.93 4.37 -13.35
C PRO A 88 -8.38 4.68 -13.66
N ILE A 89 -8.69 5.94 -13.97
CA ILE A 89 -9.99 6.40 -14.46
C ILE A 89 -9.82 6.83 -15.90
N LEU A 90 -10.30 5.98 -16.81
CA LEU A 90 -10.07 6.10 -18.24
C LEU A 90 -11.26 6.74 -18.96
N GLY A 91 -10.96 7.63 -19.89
CA GLY A 91 -11.89 8.16 -20.87
C GLY A 91 -11.30 8.12 -22.29
N ARG A 92 -12.14 8.18 -23.32
CA ARG A 92 -11.67 8.35 -24.71
C ARG A 92 -11.09 9.74 -24.93
N THR A 93 -11.53 10.71 -24.12
CA THR A 93 -10.99 12.06 -24.04
C THR A 93 -10.74 12.41 -22.56
N ILE A 94 -9.97 13.47 -22.31
CA ILE A 94 -9.73 13.95 -20.95
C ILE A 94 -11.03 14.41 -20.28
N GLU A 95 -11.92 15.02 -21.04
CA GLU A 95 -13.22 15.48 -20.52
C GLU A 95 -14.10 14.29 -20.11
N GLU A 96 -14.09 13.19 -20.88
CA GLU A 96 -14.82 11.97 -20.50
C GLU A 96 -14.23 11.34 -19.22
N ALA A 97 -12.91 11.28 -19.11
CA ALA A 97 -12.24 10.77 -17.93
C ALA A 97 -12.56 11.62 -16.70
N GLN A 98 -12.50 12.94 -16.85
CA GLN A 98 -12.82 13.88 -15.79
C GLN A 98 -14.29 13.78 -15.36
N ALA A 99 -15.21 13.66 -16.30
CA ALA A 99 -16.63 13.47 -15.98
C ALA A 99 -16.90 12.15 -15.23
N LYS A 100 -16.13 11.09 -15.51
CA LYS A 100 -16.21 9.84 -14.74
C LYS A 100 -15.69 10.02 -13.33
N TYR A 101 -14.58 10.75 -13.16
CA TYR A 101 -14.02 11.05 -11.85
C TYR A 101 -14.98 11.86 -11.00
N GLU A 102 -15.56 12.95 -11.54
CA GLU A 102 -16.53 13.77 -10.81
C GLU A 102 -17.77 12.97 -10.40
N ARG A 103 -18.28 12.12 -11.30
CA ARG A 103 -19.40 11.22 -10.97
C ARG A 103 -19.05 10.23 -9.86
N ALA A 104 -17.81 9.73 -9.84
CA ALA A 104 -17.35 8.87 -8.76
C ALA A 104 -17.29 9.64 -7.44
N ARG A 105 -16.81 10.90 -7.46
CA ARG A 105 -16.80 11.79 -6.29
C ARG A 105 -18.21 12.07 -5.76
N GLU A 106 -19.15 12.40 -6.62
CA GLU A 106 -20.56 12.66 -6.24
C GLU A 106 -21.23 11.46 -5.54
N ASN A 107 -20.75 10.25 -5.81
CA ASN A 107 -21.27 9.01 -5.22
C ASN A 107 -20.34 8.42 -4.14
N ALA A 108 -19.30 9.16 -3.73
CA ALA A 108 -18.40 8.70 -2.70
C ALA A 108 -19.09 8.68 -1.34
N ASP A 109 -18.95 7.59 -0.61
CA ASP A 109 -19.35 7.50 0.79
C ASP A 109 -18.18 7.96 1.70
N GLU A 110 -18.14 9.25 1.98
CA GLU A 110 -17.09 9.88 2.79
C GLU A 110 -17.02 9.27 4.20
N VAL A 111 -18.17 8.93 4.78
CA VAL A 111 -18.24 8.37 6.13
C VAL A 111 -17.74 6.93 6.12
N GLY A 112 -18.11 6.14 5.12
CA GLY A 112 -17.58 4.79 4.91
C GLY A 112 -16.08 4.78 4.67
N GLY A 113 -15.57 5.69 3.82
CA GLY A 113 -14.15 5.87 3.59
C GLY A 113 -13.39 6.28 4.85
N LEU A 114 -13.95 7.19 5.64
CA LEU A 114 -13.37 7.61 6.91
C LEU A 114 -13.34 6.48 7.94
N ALA A 115 -14.40 5.68 8.02
CA ALA A 115 -14.45 4.51 8.89
C ALA A 115 -13.40 3.47 8.50
N GLN A 116 -13.21 3.22 7.20
CA GLN A 116 -12.17 2.34 6.69
C GLN A 116 -10.76 2.84 7.08
N PHE A 117 -10.51 4.13 6.90
CA PHE A 117 -9.23 4.72 7.27
C PHE A 117 -8.99 4.66 8.78
N SER A 118 -10.00 4.98 9.59
CA SER A 118 -9.95 4.84 11.05
C SER A 118 -9.56 3.41 11.48
N GLY A 119 -10.09 2.40 10.78
CA GLY A 119 -9.73 1.00 11.00
C GLY A 119 -8.27 0.68 10.68
N TYR A 120 -7.69 1.29 9.65
CA TYR A 120 -6.28 1.09 9.29
C TYR A 120 -5.31 1.71 10.30
N ILE A 121 -5.62 2.91 10.79
CA ILE A 121 -4.74 3.64 11.70
C ILE A 121 -5.02 3.39 13.18
N GLY A 122 -6.12 2.71 13.51
CA GLY A 122 -6.54 2.47 14.90
C GLY A 122 -7.02 3.72 15.64
N ILE A 123 -7.39 4.78 14.92
CA ILE A 123 -7.86 6.05 15.48
C ILE A 123 -9.28 6.29 15.02
N ASP A 124 -10.19 6.55 15.96
CA ASP A 124 -11.56 6.93 15.65
C ASP A 124 -11.62 8.39 15.17
N LEU A 125 -11.67 8.56 13.85
CA LEU A 125 -11.74 9.89 13.23
C LEU A 125 -13.14 10.52 13.26
N SER A 126 -14.18 9.78 13.67
CA SER A 126 -15.52 10.34 13.84
C SER A 126 -15.60 11.37 14.98
N ARG A 127 -14.56 11.44 15.82
CA ARG A 127 -14.43 12.42 16.91
C ARG A 127 -14.07 13.83 16.43
N PHE A 128 -13.60 13.95 15.20
CA PHE A 128 -13.22 15.22 14.60
C PHE A 128 -14.34 15.74 13.71
N PRO A 129 -14.65 17.04 13.75
CA PRO A 129 -15.60 17.65 12.82
C PRO A 129 -15.17 17.42 11.37
N LEU A 130 -16.10 17.03 10.50
CA LEU A 130 -15.81 16.58 9.14
C LEU A 130 -15.07 17.62 8.30
N ASP A 131 -15.37 18.90 8.51
CA ASP A 131 -14.86 20.01 7.70
C ASP A 131 -13.79 20.86 8.41
N GLU A 132 -13.43 20.46 9.63
CA GLU A 132 -12.34 21.12 10.34
C GLU A 132 -11.01 20.43 10.07
N VAL A 133 -10.00 21.25 9.91
CA VAL A 133 -8.64 20.78 9.77
C VAL A 133 -8.18 20.14 11.07
N PHE A 134 -7.65 18.93 10.97
CA PHE A 134 -7.00 18.31 12.11
C PHE A 134 -5.54 18.02 11.81
N GLU A 135 -4.69 18.24 12.80
CA GLU A 135 -3.29 17.87 12.71
C GLU A 135 -3.11 16.50 13.33
N LEU A 136 -2.54 15.59 12.56
CA LEU A 136 -2.31 14.21 12.98
C LEU A 136 -1.33 14.05 14.14
N LYS A 137 -0.51 15.08 14.42
CA LYS A 137 0.30 15.11 15.63
C LYS A 137 -0.56 15.10 16.92
N ASP A 138 -1.80 15.54 16.82
CA ASP A 138 -2.75 15.60 17.92
C ASP A 138 -3.58 14.29 18.02
N ALA A 139 -3.44 13.40 17.04
CA ALA A 139 -4.09 12.10 17.05
C ALA A 139 -3.18 11.09 17.78
N PRO A 140 -3.73 10.29 18.71
CA PRO A 140 -2.99 9.21 19.33
C PRO A 140 -2.71 8.13 18.30
N GLY A 141 -1.57 8.18 17.63
CA GLY A 141 -1.16 7.23 16.59
C GLY A 141 0.30 6.84 16.78
N ASP A 142 0.67 5.73 16.17
CA ASP A 142 2.06 5.31 16.16
C ASP A 142 2.87 6.06 15.08
N ALA A 143 4.19 5.91 15.12
CA ALA A 143 5.10 6.53 14.16
C ALA A 143 4.82 6.11 12.70
N ALA A 144 4.20 4.95 12.47
CA ALA A 144 3.86 4.47 11.14
C ALA A 144 2.72 5.28 10.53
N THR A 145 1.70 5.61 11.32
CA THR A 145 0.58 6.46 10.93
C THR A 145 1.05 7.86 10.55
N HIS A 146 1.92 8.47 11.35
CA HIS A 146 2.48 9.79 11.06
C HIS A 146 3.32 9.77 9.77
N THR A 147 4.20 8.78 9.62
CA THR A 147 5.01 8.62 8.40
C THR A 147 4.16 8.43 7.16
N PHE A 148 3.09 7.66 7.27
CA PHE A 148 2.16 7.41 6.17
C PHE A 148 1.52 8.71 5.68
N LEU A 149 1.01 9.53 6.58
CA LEU A 149 0.34 10.78 6.25
C LEU A 149 1.29 11.88 5.78
N GLU A 150 2.51 11.93 6.31
CA GLU A 150 3.57 12.79 5.77
C GLU A 150 3.91 12.42 4.33
N ASN A 151 4.03 11.12 4.02
CA ASN A 151 4.29 10.65 2.67
C ASN A 151 3.12 10.97 1.73
N PHE A 152 1.89 10.83 2.21
CA PHE A 152 0.70 11.18 1.47
C PHE A 152 0.66 12.68 1.15
N ASN A 153 0.93 13.56 2.12
CA ASN A 153 1.02 15.00 1.90
C ASN A 153 2.10 15.36 0.86
N LYS A 154 3.28 14.76 0.97
CA LYS A 154 4.37 14.97 0.00
C LYS A 154 3.99 14.53 -1.41
N ALA A 155 3.28 13.42 -1.53
CA ALA A 155 2.89 12.85 -2.82
C ALA A 155 1.80 13.64 -3.53
N THR A 156 0.86 14.18 -2.76
CA THR A 156 -0.27 14.95 -3.32
C THR A 156 0.09 16.40 -3.61
N GLY A 157 1.31 16.84 -3.27
CA GLY A 157 1.72 18.26 -3.37
C GLY A 157 0.91 19.19 -2.45
N ASN A 158 0.15 18.60 -1.54
CA ASN A 158 -0.76 19.30 -0.66
C ASN A 158 -0.06 19.57 0.67
N SER A 159 0.39 20.81 0.83
CA SER A 159 0.78 21.35 2.13
C SER A 159 -0.45 21.69 2.98
N ASP A 160 -1.65 21.58 2.40
CA ASP A 160 -2.87 21.97 3.04
C ASP A 160 -3.34 20.87 4.00
N SER A 161 -3.82 21.34 5.10
CA SER A 161 -4.34 20.59 6.21
C SER A 161 -5.47 19.66 5.79
N TRP A 162 -5.45 18.43 6.28
CA TRP A 162 -6.44 17.42 6.01
C TRP A 162 -7.71 17.65 6.83
N THR A 163 -8.86 17.49 6.18
CA THR A 163 -10.14 17.33 6.89
C THR A 163 -10.56 15.87 6.88
N PRO A 164 -11.33 15.39 7.88
CA PRO A 164 -11.87 14.04 7.85
C PRO A 164 -12.68 13.75 6.59
N ARG A 165 -13.48 14.70 6.10
CA ARG A 165 -14.23 14.58 4.84
C ARG A 165 -13.31 14.23 3.67
N ARG A 166 -12.24 15.00 3.48
CA ARG A 166 -11.31 14.80 2.37
C ARG A 166 -10.58 13.46 2.45
N LEU A 167 -10.24 13.00 3.65
CA LEU A 167 -9.68 11.65 3.85
C LEU A 167 -10.69 10.57 3.45
N GLY A 168 -11.95 10.73 3.85
CA GLY A 168 -13.02 9.82 3.48
C GLY A 168 -13.23 9.76 1.96
N GLU A 169 -13.27 10.90 1.27
CA GLU A 169 -13.35 10.96 -0.19
C GLU A 169 -12.21 10.20 -0.87
N VAL A 170 -10.96 10.49 -0.47
CA VAL A 170 -9.78 9.83 -1.04
C VAL A 170 -9.82 8.33 -0.83
N MET A 171 -10.23 7.87 0.36
CA MET A 171 -10.33 6.44 0.65
C MET A 171 -11.35 5.74 -0.25
N THR A 172 -12.46 6.41 -0.54
CA THR A 172 -13.52 5.86 -1.40
C THR A 172 -13.12 5.82 -2.88
N LEU A 173 -12.27 6.76 -3.32
CA LEU A 173 -11.89 6.95 -4.74
C LEU A 173 -10.59 6.25 -5.15
N GLY A 174 -10.18 5.21 -4.47
CA GLY A 174 -8.97 4.44 -4.80
C GLY A 174 -7.99 4.32 -3.64
N GLY A 175 -8.28 4.96 -2.52
CA GLY A 175 -7.45 4.88 -1.32
C GLY A 175 -6.07 5.46 -1.54
N PHE A 176 -5.06 4.68 -1.16
CA PHE A 176 -3.66 5.11 -1.20
C PHE A 176 -2.89 4.61 -2.42
N HIS A 177 -3.59 4.39 -3.51
CA HIS A 177 -3.00 4.03 -4.80
C HIS A 177 -2.99 5.22 -5.75
N PRO A 178 -2.05 5.30 -6.68
CA PRO A 178 -2.13 6.25 -7.78
C PRO A 178 -3.46 6.09 -8.51
N ALA A 179 -4.17 7.18 -8.71
CA ALA A 179 -5.44 7.20 -9.41
C ALA A 179 -5.38 8.18 -10.59
N PRO A 180 -4.61 7.86 -11.64
CA PRO A 180 -4.50 8.73 -12.80
C PRO A 180 -5.83 8.82 -13.56
N VAL A 181 -6.20 10.05 -13.92
CA VAL A 181 -7.40 10.36 -14.68
C VAL A 181 -6.99 10.85 -16.06
N GLY A 182 -7.38 10.16 -17.11
CA GLY A 182 -6.98 10.58 -18.46
C GLY A 182 -7.34 9.60 -19.57
N THR A 183 -6.76 9.84 -20.73
CA THR A 183 -6.85 8.91 -21.87
C THR A 183 -5.95 7.68 -21.63
N PRO A 184 -6.12 6.59 -22.40
CA PRO A 184 -5.24 5.43 -22.30
C PRO A 184 -3.76 5.78 -22.45
N GLU A 185 -3.41 6.72 -23.34
CA GLU A 185 -2.04 7.16 -23.57
C GLU A 185 -1.49 7.88 -22.33
N MET A 186 -2.25 8.82 -21.74
CA MET A 186 -1.85 9.54 -20.53
C MET A 186 -1.64 8.59 -19.35
N VAL A 187 -2.46 7.55 -19.25
CA VAL A 187 -2.31 6.55 -18.19
C VAL A 187 -1.12 5.63 -18.47
N ALA A 188 -0.86 5.29 -19.74
CA ALA A 188 0.33 4.51 -20.10
C ALA A 188 1.62 5.24 -19.70
N ASP A 189 1.70 6.57 -19.91
CA ASP A 189 2.84 7.39 -19.49
C ASP A 189 3.13 7.29 -17.98
N VAL A 190 2.10 7.03 -17.15
CA VAL A 190 2.30 6.81 -15.70
C VAL A 190 2.95 5.46 -15.41
N PHE A 191 2.72 4.46 -16.26
CA PHE A 191 3.37 3.15 -16.11
C PHE A 191 4.82 3.14 -16.57
N GLU A 192 5.23 4.09 -17.43
CA GLU A 192 6.58 4.19 -17.96
C GLU A 192 7.53 4.98 -17.05
N GLN A 193 7.01 5.67 -16.04
CA GLN A 193 7.79 6.43 -15.05
C GLN A 193 8.36 5.54 -13.95
#